data_2972c84cd70338750c2fa5cca09229f1
#
_entry.id   2972c84cd70338750c2fa5cca09229f1
#
_cell.length_a   1.000
_cell.length_b   1.000
_cell.length_c   1.000
_cell.angle_alpha   90.00
_cell.angle_beta   90.00
_cell.angle_gamma   90.00
#
_symmetry.space_group_name_H-M   'P 1'
#
loop_
_entity.id
_entity.type
_entity.pdbx_description
1 polymer ?
#
loop_
_entity_poly.entity_id
_entity_poly.type
_entity_poly.pdbx_seq_one_letter_code
_entity_poly.pdbx_strand_id
1 'polypeptide(L)'
;MQQCILLSHVFIHNGEKDKIDKVEFALKHWRQFNPDAYIVVTGHGVQPNIEQYCDHIIWPSQIIQKDINVGHPHLVSLGLEYIQRKGFDYVLKSRCDTVHNLENVFVFAQDQLEDKKMLVTQQTSLTQQSLGDLFNFSKVDLMKKIFNVDKW
;
A
#
# COMPACT_ATOMS: atom_id res chain seq x y z
N MET A 1 -15.86 -9.72 8.58
CA MET A 1 -15.21 -8.53 7.98
C MET A 1 -13.83 -8.96 7.51
N GLN A 2 -13.58 -8.91 6.20
CA GLN A 2 -12.29 -9.30 5.62
C GLN A 2 -11.42 -8.06 5.41
N GLN A 3 -10.16 -8.13 5.86
CA GLN A 3 -9.21 -7.03 5.85
C GLN A 3 -7.93 -7.44 5.12
N CYS A 4 -7.33 -6.48 4.41
CA CYS A 4 -6.11 -6.69 3.62
C CYS A 4 -5.13 -5.54 3.80
N ILE A 5 -3.84 -5.83 3.77
CA ILE A 5 -2.77 -4.84 3.69
C ILE A 5 -2.36 -4.70 2.22
N LEU A 6 -2.35 -3.48 1.72
CA LEU A 6 -1.80 -3.11 0.42
C LEU A 6 -0.51 -2.32 0.61
N LEU A 7 0.61 -2.92 0.25
CA LEU A 7 1.90 -2.27 0.21
C LEU A 7 2.23 -1.88 -1.23
N SER A 8 2.35 -0.59 -1.48
CA SER A 8 2.52 -0.07 -2.84
C SER A 8 3.61 0.98 -2.90
N HIS A 9 3.88 1.44 -4.10
CA HIS A 9 4.77 2.55 -4.37
C HIS A 9 6.26 2.20 -4.30
N VAL A 10 6.65 1.22 -5.10
CA VAL A 10 8.09 1.06 -5.35
C VAL A 10 8.37 1.09 -6.84
N PHE A 11 9.28 1.95 -7.21
CA PHE A 11 9.89 2.02 -8.54
C PHE A 11 11.36 1.69 -8.38
N ILE A 12 11.74 0.46 -8.75
CA ILE A 12 13.12 0.01 -8.66
C ILE A 12 13.70 0.00 -10.06
N HIS A 13 14.56 0.96 -10.33
CA HIS A 13 15.32 1.01 -11.57
C HIS A 13 16.59 0.13 -11.48
N ASN A 14 17.27 -0.05 -12.58
CA ASN A 14 18.47 -0.88 -12.64
C ASN A 14 19.53 -0.46 -11.61
N GLY A 15 20.01 -1.41 -10.81
CA GLY A 15 21.11 -1.24 -9.87
C GLY A 15 20.80 -0.56 -8.54
N GLU A 16 19.55 -0.25 -8.24
CA GLU A 16 19.15 0.37 -6.96
C GLU A 16 19.05 -0.66 -5.82
N LYS A 17 20.19 -1.25 -5.48
CA LYS A 17 20.29 -2.28 -4.42
C LYS A 17 19.70 -1.79 -3.10
N ASP A 18 19.95 -0.54 -2.72
CA ASP A 18 19.44 0.02 -1.47
C ASP A 18 17.91 0.04 -1.40
N LYS A 19 17.22 0.26 -2.52
CA LYS A 19 15.76 0.17 -2.59
C LYS A 19 15.26 -1.25 -2.44
N ILE A 20 15.94 -2.20 -3.11
CA ILE A 20 15.62 -3.63 -3.00
C ILE A 20 15.74 -4.06 -1.54
N ASP A 21 16.88 -3.79 -0.90
CA ASP A 21 17.14 -4.17 0.49
C ASP A 21 16.11 -3.56 1.46
N LYS A 22 15.71 -2.30 1.25
CA LYS A 22 14.67 -1.62 2.06
C LYS A 22 13.31 -2.27 1.91
N VAL A 23 12.91 -2.63 0.68
CA VAL A 23 11.64 -3.28 0.42
C VAL A 23 11.60 -4.68 1.04
N GLU A 24 12.63 -5.47 0.85
CA GLU A 24 12.75 -6.81 1.45
C GLU A 24 12.68 -6.74 2.99
N PHE A 25 13.44 -5.81 3.59
CA PHE A 25 13.41 -5.57 5.03
C PHE A 25 12.01 -5.17 5.50
N ALA A 26 11.36 -4.23 4.82
CA ALA A 26 10.04 -3.74 5.21
C ALA A 26 8.98 -4.84 5.12
N LEU A 27 8.96 -5.63 4.05
CA LEU A 27 8.00 -6.71 3.90
C LEU A 27 8.20 -7.83 4.91
N LYS A 28 9.46 -8.21 5.18
CA LYS A 28 9.78 -9.14 6.26
C LYS A 28 9.22 -8.66 7.60
N HIS A 29 9.40 -7.38 7.89
CA HIS A 29 8.91 -6.74 9.11
C HIS A 29 7.38 -6.74 9.18
N TRP A 30 6.69 -6.33 8.10
CA TRP A 30 5.24 -6.39 8.03
C TRP A 30 4.68 -7.78 8.30
N ARG A 31 5.26 -8.82 7.70
CA ARG A 31 4.86 -10.21 7.90
C ARG A 31 5.14 -10.67 9.33
N GLN A 32 6.27 -10.30 9.92
CA GLN A 32 6.62 -10.66 11.29
C GLN A 32 5.62 -10.11 12.32
N PHE A 33 5.20 -8.86 12.16
CA PHE A 33 4.27 -8.19 13.08
C PHE A 33 2.79 -8.51 12.79
N ASN A 34 2.47 -8.97 11.59
CA ASN A 34 1.12 -9.30 11.16
C ASN A 34 1.11 -10.67 10.43
N PRO A 35 1.40 -11.77 11.13
CA PRO A 35 1.60 -13.08 10.50
C PRO A 35 0.37 -13.59 9.76
N ASP A 36 -0.83 -13.30 10.24
CA ASP A 36 -2.09 -13.78 9.68
C ASP A 36 -2.74 -12.79 8.68
N ALA A 37 -2.12 -11.62 8.46
CA ALA A 37 -2.66 -10.63 7.53
C ALA A 37 -2.49 -11.10 6.08
N TYR A 38 -3.52 -10.85 5.26
CA TYR A 38 -3.39 -10.98 3.80
C TYR A 38 -2.67 -9.75 3.25
N ILE A 39 -1.50 -9.94 2.66
CA ILE A 39 -0.62 -8.86 2.17
C ILE A 39 -0.55 -8.90 0.65
N VAL A 40 -0.95 -7.80 0.01
CA VAL A 40 -0.79 -7.55 -1.43
C VAL A 40 0.31 -6.51 -1.63
N VAL A 41 1.19 -6.76 -2.57
CA VAL A 41 2.28 -5.85 -2.92
C VAL A 41 2.15 -5.41 -4.37
N THR A 42 2.31 -4.12 -4.62
CA THR A 42 2.36 -3.58 -5.98
C THR A 42 3.62 -2.76 -6.20
N GLY A 43 4.30 -2.98 -7.30
CA GLY A 43 5.52 -2.25 -7.66
C GLY A 43 5.81 -2.33 -9.15
N HIS A 44 6.91 -1.71 -9.57
CA HIS A 44 7.35 -1.67 -10.95
C HIS A 44 8.89 -1.62 -11.04
N GLY A 45 9.42 -2.14 -12.14
CA GLY A 45 10.87 -2.24 -12.36
C GLY A 45 11.44 -3.58 -11.91
N VAL A 46 12.60 -3.58 -11.25
CA VAL A 46 13.23 -4.81 -10.74
C VAL A 46 12.46 -5.30 -9.52
N GLN A 47 11.88 -6.51 -9.63
CA GLN A 47 11.16 -7.12 -8.52
C GLN A 47 12.12 -7.68 -7.47
N PRO A 48 12.00 -7.28 -6.19
CA PRO A 48 12.74 -7.90 -5.09
C PRO A 48 12.28 -9.34 -4.83
N ASN A 49 13.07 -10.11 -4.11
CA ASN A 49 12.71 -11.46 -3.67
C ASN A 49 11.84 -11.39 -2.41
N ILE A 50 10.53 -11.18 -2.61
CA ILE A 50 9.57 -10.89 -1.55
C ILE A 50 8.40 -11.88 -1.47
N GLU A 51 8.37 -12.89 -2.31
CA GLU A 51 7.27 -13.86 -2.43
C GLU A 51 6.94 -14.53 -1.10
N GLN A 52 7.94 -14.76 -0.28
CA GLN A 52 7.78 -15.41 1.04
C GLN A 52 7.13 -14.51 2.11
N TYR A 53 7.01 -13.19 1.86
CA TYR A 53 6.50 -12.22 2.84
C TYR A 53 5.12 -11.68 2.49
N CYS A 54 4.57 -12.04 1.33
CA CYS A 54 3.26 -11.55 0.88
C CYS A 54 2.43 -12.67 0.26
N ASP A 55 1.14 -12.44 0.13
CA ASP A 55 0.19 -13.42 -0.41
C ASP A 55 -0.09 -13.20 -1.89
N HIS A 56 0.14 -11.97 -2.37
CA HIS A 56 -0.03 -11.65 -3.78
C HIS A 56 0.86 -10.50 -4.22
N ILE A 57 1.41 -10.62 -5.42
CA ILE A 57 2.28 -9.62 -6.04
C ILE A 57 1.69 -9.19 -7.37
N ILE A 58 1.59 -7.88 -7.58
CA ILE A 58 1.22 -7.25 -8.85
C ILE A 58 2.39 -6.39 -9.29
N TRP A 59 3.11 -6.85 -10.32
CA TRP A 59 4.33 -6.21 -10.78
C TRP A 59 4.27 -6.01 -12.30
N PRO A 60 3.52 -5.01 -12.77
CA PRO A 60 3.32 -4.80 -14.19
C PRO A 60 4.64 -4.38 -14.88
N SER A 61 4.86 -4.87 -16.09
CA SER A 61 6.00 -4.48 -16.93
C SER A 61 5.88 -3.05 -17.44
N GLN A 62 4.65 -2.54 -17.54
CA GLN A 62 4.34 -1.18 -17.96
C GLN A 62 3.35 -0.54 -16.99
N ILE A 63 3.56 0.73 -16.68
CA ILE A 63 2.66 1.55 -15.90
C ILE A 63 2.19 2.74 -16.73
N ILE A 64 0.96 3.21 -16.44
CA ILE A 64 0.48 4.47 -17.00
C ILE A 64 1.23 5.59 -16.29
N GLN A 65 2.20 6.16 -16.98
CA GLN A 65 3.01 7.26 -16.48
C GLN A 65 2.76 8.48 -17.38
N LYS A 66 1.64 9.17 -17.12
CA LYS A 66 1.35 10.46 -17.81
C LYS A 66 2.21 11.60 -17.24
N ASP A 67 2.56 11.48 -15.94
CA ASP A 67 3.42 12.38 -15.19
C ASP A 67 4.14 11.62 -14.08
N ILE A 68 5.17 12.21 -13.48
CA ILE A 68 5.93 11.64 -12.35
C ILE A 68 5.01 11.20 -11.19
N ASN A 69 3.85 11.84 -11.07
CA ASN A 69 2.90 11.61 -9.98
C ASN A 69 1.84 10.52 -10.25
N VAL A 70 1.67 10.06 -11.49
CA VAL A 70 0.58 9.12 -11.85
C VAL A 70 0.94 7.66 -11.66
N GLY A 71 2.23 7.31 -11.70
CA GLY A 71 2.67 5.93 -11.54
C GLY A 71 2.27 5.32 -10.20
N HIS A 72 2.33 6.09 -9.12
CA HIS A 72 1.93 5.63 -7.80
C HIS A 72 0.41 5.37 -7.67
N PRO A 73 -0.49 6.30 -8.00
CA PRO A 73 -1.92 6.03 -8.02
C PRO A 73 -2.30 4.85 -8.90
N HIS A 74 -1.63 4.64 -10.04
CA HIS A 74 -1.87 3.49 -10.91
C HIS A 74 -1.55 2.16 -10.20
N LEU A 75 -0.40 2.03 -9.55
CA LEU A 75 -0.05 0.84 -8.79
C LEU A 75 -1.03 0.58 -7.64
N VAL A 76 -1.43 1.62 -6.91
CA VAL A 76 -2.46 1.50 -5.87
C VAL A 76 -3.79 1.04 -6.45
N SER A 77 -4.22 1.61 -7.59
CA SER A 77 -5.45 1.24 -8.28
C SER A 77 -5.46 -0.25 -8.67
N LEU A 78 -4.38 -0.75 -9.25
CA LEU A 78 -4.25 -2.17 -9.59
C LEU A 78 -4.39 -3.08 -8.36
N GLY A 79 -3.76 -2.72 -7.26
CA GLY A 79 -3.88 -3.44 -5.98
C GLY A 79 -5.31 -3.41 -5.44
N LEU A 80 -5.97 -2.26 -5.46
CA LEU A 80 -7.34 -2.11 -5.00
C LEU A 80 -8.35 -2.86 -5.85
N GLU A 81 -8.16 -2.94 -7.16
CA GLU A 81 -9.00 -3.75 -8.05
C GLU A 81 -8.90 -5.24 -7.72
N TYR A 82 -7.69 -5.73 -7.48
CA TYR A 82 -7.48 -7.11 -7.06
C TYR A 82 -8.14 -7.39 -5.71
N ILE A 83 -7.92 -6.53 -4.71
CA ILE A 83 -8.46 -6.64 -3.35
C ILE A 83 -10.00 -6.66 -3.38
N GLN A 84 -10.62 -5.79 -4.16
CA GLN A 84 -12.07 -5.74 -4.33
C GLN A 84 -12.62 -7.03 -4.95
N ARG A 85 -11.98 -7.54 -6.00
CA ARG A 85 -12.37 -8.81 -6.64
C ARG A 85 -12.25 -10.02 -5.72
N LYS A 86 -11.35 -9.96 -4.74
CA LYS A 86 -11.19 -10.97 -3.70
C LYS A 86 -12.22 -10.88 -2.58
N GLY A 87 -13.03 -9.81 -2.55
CA GLY A 87 -14.11 -9.63 -1.58
C GLY A 87 -13.67 -9.06 -0.23
N PHE A 88 -12.52 -8.39 -0.15
CA PHE A 88 -12.12 -7.69 1.06
C PHE A 88 -12.97 -6.43 1.27
N ASP A 89 -13.37 -6.20 2.53
CA ASP A 89 -14.18 -5.06 2.92
C ASP A 89 -13.34 -3.81 3.19
N TYR A 90 -12.20 -4.02 3.85
CA TYR A 90 -11.29 -2.97 4.30
C TYR A 90 -9.87 -3.19 3.79
N VAL A 91 -9.18 -2.10 3.56
CA VAL A 91 -7.77 -2.11 3.16
C VAL A 91 -6.98 -1.11 3.99
N LEU A 92 -5.83 -1.58 4.47
CA LEU A 92 -4.77 -0.72 4.99
C LEU A 92 -3.74 -0.54 3.88
N LYS A 93 -3.62 0.67 3.36
CA LYS A 93 -2.63 1.03 2.35
C LYS A 93 -1.42 1.67 3.03
N SER A 94 -0.25 1.17 2.72
CA SER A 94 1.03 1.75 3.12
C SER A 94 2.04 1.66 1.98
N ARG A 95 3.26 2.10 2.23
CA ARG A 95 4.38 1.98 1.28
C ARG A 95 5.15 0.70 1.54
N CYS A 96 5.69 0.10 0.48
CA CYS A 96 6.54 -1.09 0.62
C CYS A 96 7.95 -0.82 1.16
N ASP A 97 8.34 0.43 1.34
CA ASP A 97 9.62 0.84 1.94
C ASP A 97 9.46 1.43 3.36
N THR A 98 8.29 1.25 3.96
CA THR A 98 7.96 1.78 5.29
C THR A 98 7.58 0.65 6.24
N VAL A 99 8.01 0.74 7.48
CA VAL A 99 7.68 -0.20 8.55
C VAL A 99 6.86 0.48 9.64
N HIS A 100 5.94 -0.28 10.23
CA HIS A 100 5.19 0.12 11.41
C HIS A 100 5.32 -0.98 12.46
N ASN A 101 5.74 -0.63 13.66
CA ASN A 101 5.86 -1.56 14.78
C ASN A 101 4.50 -1.80 15.45
N LEU A 102 3.51 -2.19 14.66
CA LEU A 102 2.15 -2.45 15.11
C LEU A 102 1.82 -3.92 14.93
N GLU A 103 1.80 -4.65 16.04
CA GLU A 103 1.20 -5.98 16.07
C GLU A 103 -0.31 -5.86 15.89
N ASN A 104 -0.90 -6.77 15.11
CA ASN A 104 -2.34 -6.78 14.84
C ASN A 104 -2.83 -5.42 14.35
N VAL A 105 -2.17 -4.90 13.32
CA VAL A 105 -2.42 -3.56 12.77
C VAL A 105 -3.89 -3.26 12.51
N PHE A 106 -4.70 -4.25 12.18
CA PHE A 106 -6.13 -4.08 11.95
C PHE A 106 -6.93 -3.81 13.22
N VAL A 107 -6.53 -4.39 14.35
CA VAL A 107 -7.16 -4.09 15.65
C VAL A 107 -6.94 -2.63 15.98
N PHE A 108 -5.70 -2.16 15.87
CA PHE A 108 -5.37 -0.75 16.05
C PHE A 108 -6.16 0.14 15.08
N ALA A 109 -6.17 -0.19 13.78
CA ALA A 109 -6.82 0.63 12.76
C ALA A 109 -8.34 0.70 12.97
N GLN A 110 -8.99 -0.39 13.35
CA GLN A 110 -10.42 -0.42 13.64
C GLN A 110 -10.77 0.39 14.87
N ASP A 111 -9.99 0.27 15.95
CA ASP A 111 -10.17 1.03 17.18
C ASP A 111 -10.06 2.55 16.93
N GLN A 112 -9.08 2.96 16.13
CA GLN A 112 -8.89 4.37 15.79
C GLN A 112 -9.88 4.89 14.74
N LEU A 113 -10.46 4.01 13.94
CA LEU A 113 -11.44 4.42 12.92
C LEU A 113 -12.72 4.95 13.54
N GLU A 114 -13.23 4.28 14.60
CA GLU A 114 -14.50 4.61 15.24
C GLU A 114 -15.61 4.91 14.21
N ASP A 115 -16.21 6.10 14.28
CA ASP A 115 -17.23 6.59 13.33
C ASP A 115 -16.63 7.30 12.11
N LYS A 116 -15.32 7.38 11.99
CA LYS A 116 -14.64 8.04 10.87
C LYS A 116 -14.71 7.14 9.63
N LYS A 117 -14.67 7.76 8.48
CA LYS A 117 -14.68 7.03 7.20
C LYS A 117 -13.30 6.49 6.80
N MET A 118 -12.24 7.14 7.26
CA MET A 118 -10.87 6.83 6.89
C MET A 118 -9.89 7.31 7.96
N LEU A 119 -8.89 6.51 8.25
CA LEU A 119 -7.68 6.94 8.97
C LEU A 119 -6.62 7.30 7.94
N VAL A 120 -5.94 8.40 8.18
CA VAL A 120 -4.82 8.84 7.35
C VAL A 120 -3.68 9.34 8.23
N THR A 121 -2.44 9.09 7.82
CA THR A 121 -1.31 9.85 8.37
C THR A 121 -1.35 11.24 7.77
N GLN A 122 -1.37 12.25 8.62
CA GLN A 122 -1.31 13.62 8.17
C GLN A 122 0.15 13.98 7.89
N GLN A 123 0.44 14.32 6.65
CA GLN A 123 1.69 14.95 6.30
C GLN A 123 1.49 16.46 6.32
N THR A 124 1.92 17.10 7.40
CA THR A 124 1.92 18.55 7.50
C THR A 124 3.11 19.12 6.71
N SER A 125 2.90 19.53 5.49
CA SER A 125 3.72 20.57 4.92
C SER A 125 3.05 21.92 5.22
N LEU A 126 3.81 22.93 5.51
CA LEU A 126 3.31 24.29 5.81
C LEU A 126 2.53 24.93 4.64
N THR A 127 2.50 24.30 3.48
CA THR A 127 1.94 24.86 2.23
C THR A 127 0.90 23.99 1.54
N GLN A 128 0.73 22.72 1.88
CA GLN A 128 -0.25 21.83 1.25
C GLN A 128 -0.76 20.78 2.24
N GLN A 129 -2.07 20.71 2.40
CA GLN A 129 -2.73 19.57 3.02
C GLN A 129 -2.75 18.42 2.00
N SER A 130 -1.78 17.52 2.07
CA SER A 130 -1.80 16.29 1.30
C SER A 130 -2.18 15.11 2.19
N LEU A 131 -2.90 14.14 1.64
CA LEU A 131 -3.10 12.85 2.29
C LEU A 131 -1.73 12.19 2.47
N GLY A 132 -1.38 11.88 3.72
CA GLY A 132 -0.15 11.14 4.01
C GLY A 132 -0.17 9.78 3.32
N ASP A 133 0.96 9.38 2.78
CA ASP A 133 1.10 8.15 1.99
C ASP A 133 1.48 6.92 2.84
N LEU A 134 1.80 7.13 4.11
CA LEU A 134 2.43 6.13 4.96
C LEU A 134 1.45 5.15 5.61
N PHE A 135 0.22 5.60 5.89
CA PHE A 135 -0.79 4.77 6.56
C PHE A 135 -2.18 5.31 6.24
N ASN A 136 -2.92 4.56 5.46
CA ASN A 136 -4.32 4.89 5.10
C ASN A 136 -5.17 3.65 5.30
N PHE A 137 -6.23 3.75 6.11
CA PHE A 137 -7.14 2.64 6.39
C PHE A 137 -8.57 3.06 6.16
N SER A 138 -9.28 2.34 5.31
CA SER A 138 -10.71 2.57 5.04
C SER A 138 -11.37 1.37 4.36
N LYS A 139 -12.67 1.48 4.10
CA LYS A 139 -13.36 0.59 3.16
C LYS A 139 -12.69 0.65 1.78
N VAL A 140 -12.63 -0.49 1.10
CA VAL A 140 -12.02 -0.64 -0.23
C VAL A 140 -12.66 0.33 -1.24
N ASP A 141 -13.99 0.43 -1.24
CA ASP A 141 -14.72 1.32 -2.17
C ASP A 141 -14.38 2.80 -1.99
N LEU A 142 -14.14 3.25 -0.75
CA LEU A 142 -13.71 4.61 -0.49
C LEU A 142 -12.28 4.83 -0.97
N MET A 143 -11.38 3.90 -0.68
CA MET A 143 -9.98 3.97 -1.11
C MET A 143 -9.88 4.04 -2.65
N LYS A 144 -10.67 3.25 -3.36
CA LYS A 144 -10.75 3.29 -4.83
C LYS A 144 -11.20 4.64 -5.38
N LYS A 145 -12.12 5.33 -4.72
CA LYS A 145 -12.56 6.67 -5.13
C LYS A 145 -11.44 7.71 -5.00
N ILE A 146 -10.57 7.54 -4.00
CA ILE A 146 -9.45 8.44 -3.73
C ILE A 146 -8.31 8.20 -4.73
N PHE A 147 -7.94 6.94 -4.95
CA PHE A 147 -6.87 6.55 -5.86
C PHE A 147 -7.36 6.20 -7.28
N ASN A 148 -8.39 6.86 -7.74
CA ASN A 148 -8.87 6.70 -9.11
C ASN A 148 -7.94 7.40 -10.10
N VAL A 149 -7.29 6.64 -10.98
CA VAL A 149 -6.32 7.12 -11.97
C VAL A 149 -6.94 8.12 -12.96
N ASP A 150 -8.24 7.99 -13.26
CA ASP A 150 -8.93 8.88 -14.20
C ASP A 150 -9.10 10.32 -13.68
N LYS A 151 -8.82 10.54 -12.40
CA LYS A 151 -8.95 11.85 -11.74
C LYS A 151 -7.61 12.58 -11.54
N TRP A 152 -6.50 11.96 -11.96
CA TRP A 152 -5.14 12.52 -11.78
C TRP A 152 -4.54 13.04 -13.08
#